data_494af45ab295b9db40092142b9a04f25
#
_entry.id   494af45ab295b9db40092142b9a04f25
#
_cell.length_a   1.000
_cell.length_b   1.000
_cell.length_c   1.000
_cell.angle_alpha   90.00
_cell.angle_beta   90.00
_cell.angle_gamma   90.00
#
_symmetry.space_group_name_H-M   'P 1'
#
loop_
_entity.id
_entity.type
_entity.pdbx_description
1 polymer ?
#
loop_
_entity_poly.entity_id
_entity_poly.type
_entity_poly.pdbx_seq_one_letter_code
_entity_poly.pdbx_strand_id
1 'polypeptide(L)'
;MLRPTLTRAILAAAALLTLIPATHAAELRSADIHPDDYPTVQAVRQFGELVKQRTNGRITVKVYAGGALGNEDDSIEQVKMGALAMARVSSAAMHNICQTTRVPSLPFLFRSKEHLHKVLDSEIGEQILKSCEAAGFVGLAWYDSGSRSMYTRNKPIKTLADAKGLKIRVQQSDLSVAMVEAMGGNATPMPMGEVYTSLKTGLVDAAENNYPSYESAHHYEVAKYYALTEHTMTPEMLIFSKRQWDKLSADDQKILREAARESVPYMRKLWDEREQKSRAVVEKAGSQIVEVDKASFQVAMKPVYDRFVTTPDMKDLVAKIQAVQ
;
A
#
# COMPACT_ATOMS: atom_id res chain seq x y z
N MET A 1 -28.59 -34.94 85.86
CA MET A 1 -28.01 -35.56 84.70
C MET A 1 -28.24 -34.58 83.51
N LEU A 2 -27.33 -33.69 83.25
CA LEU A 2 -27.38 -32.71 82.15
C LEU A 2 -26.49 -33.17 81.01
N ARG A 3 -27.05 -33.25 79.81
CA ARG A 3 -26.25 -33.44 78.55
C ARG A 3 -25.97 -32.09 77.92
N PRO A 4 -24.74 -31.81 77.50
CA PRO A 4 -24.44 -30.58 76.71
C PRO A 4 -24.69 -30.83 75.25
N THR A 5 -25.40 -29.94 74.57
CA THR A 5 -25.61 -29.86 73.14
C THR A 5 -24.46 -29.17 72.51
N LEU A 6 -23.73 -29.87 71.64
CA LEU A 6 -22.68 -29.27 70.75
C LEU A 6 -23.33 -28.51 69.59
N THR A 7 -23.17 -27.22 69.59
CA THR A 7 -23.48 -26.34 68.43
C THR A 7 -22.36 -26.39 67.40
N ARG A 8 -22.63 -27.01 66.26
CA ARG A 8 -21.72 -26.96 65.08
C ARG A 8 -21.90 -25.65 64.34
N ALA A 9 -20.87 -24.77 64.38
CA ALA A 9 -20.79 -23.61 63.53
C ALA A 9 -20.26 -24.03 62.16
N ILE A 10 -21.05 -23.92 61.11
CA ILE A 10 -20.67 -24.14 59.71
C ILE A 10 -20.18 -22.81 59.18
N LEU A 11 -18.84 -22.68 58.98
CA LEU A 11 -18.25 -21.58 58.22
C LEU A 11 -18.53 -21.82 56.71
N ALA A 12 -19.44 -21.06 56.16
CA ALA A 12 -19.62 -20.97 54.70
C ALA A 12 -18.57 -20.02 54.12
N ALA A 13 -17.49 -20.54 53.55
CA ALA A 13 -16.54 -19.78 52.75
C ALA A 13 -17.19 -19.51 51.38
N ALA A 14 -17.72 -18.29 51.20
CA ALA A 14 -18.18 -17.81 49.91
C ALA A 14 -16.97 -17.54 49.02
N ALA A 15 -16.64 -18.48 48.14
CA ALA A 15 -15.68 -18.26 47.07
C ALA A 15 -16.31 -17.28 46.05
N LEU A 16 -15.93 -16.01 46.10
CA LEU A 16 -16.19 -15.06 45.02
C LEU A 16 -15.36 -15.50 43.79
N LEU A 17 -15.97 -16.32 42.94
CA LEU A 17 -15.49 -16.49 41.57
C LEU A 17 -15.74 -15.17 40.87
N THR A 18 -14.70 -14.35 40.74
CA THR A 18 -14.69 -13.23 39.79
C THR A 18 -14.78 -13.83 38.39
N LEU A 19 -15.98 -13.82 37.82
CA LEU A 19 -16.15 -14.02 36.38
C LEU A 19 -15.38 -12.92 35.66
N ILE A 20 -14.13 -13.23 35.25
CA ILE A 20 -13.42 -12.43 34.27
C ILE A 20 -14.22 -12.62 32.99
N PRO A 21 -14.87 -11.57 32.45
CA PRO A 21 -15.55 -11.71 31.17
C PRO A 21 -14.50 -12.19 30.15
N ALA A 22 -14.76 -13.33 29.52
CA ALA A 22 -13.96 -13.77 28.39
C ALA A 22 -14.11 -12.69 27.31
N THR A 23 -13.18 -11.77 27.26
CA THR A 23 -13.09 -10.82 26.16
C THR A 23 -12.76 -11.63 24.91
N HIS A 24 -13.78 -11.90 24.10
CA HIS A 24 -13.54 -12.47 22.77
C HIS A 24 -12.50 -11.59 22.06
N ALA A 25 -11.39 -12.22 21.68
CA ALA A 25 -10.37 -11.54 20.92
C ALA A 25 -10.99 -11.01 19.61
N ALA A 26 -10.90 -9.70 19.41
CA ALA A 26 -11.37 -9.09 18.17
C ALA A 26 -10.35 -9.40 17.07
N GLU A 27 -10.75 -10.15 16.04
CA GLU A 27 -9.93 -10.40 14.86
C GLU A 27 -10.16 -9.31 13.83
N LEU A 28 -9.14 -8.50 13.58
CA LEU A 28 -9.10 -7.51 12.50
C LEU A 28 -8.58 -8.19 11.22
N ARG A 29 -9.42 -8.27 10.19
CA ARG A 29 -9.05 -8.86 8.90
C ARG A 29 -8.44 -7.79 8.00
N SER A 30 -7.28 -8.10 7.39
CA SER A 30 -6.55 -7.23 6.44
C SER A 30 -6.37 -7.96 5.11
N ALA A 31 -6.68 -7.30 4.00
CA ALA A 31 -6.45 -7.80 2.65
C ALA A 31 -5.15 -7.27 2.05
N ASP A 32 -4.52 -8.06 1.20
CA ASP A 32 -3.39 -7.66 0.35
C ASP A 32 -3.37 -8.48 -0.95
N ILE A 33 -3.07 -7.84 -2.07
CA ILE A 33 -2.99 -8.51 -3.37
C ILE A 33 -1.65 -9.21 -3.62
N HIS A 34 -0.61 -8.83 -2.88
CA HIS A 34 0.73 -9.42 -3.02
C HIS A 34 0.86 -10.76 -2.28
N PRO A 35 1.81 -11.62 -2.71
CA PRO A 35 2.06 -12.89 -2.06
C PRO A 35 2.58 -12.71 -0.63
N ASP A 36 2.51 -13.78 0.16
CA ASP A 36 2.77 -13.74 1.60
C ASP A 36 4.18 -13.24 1.97
N ASP A 37 5.18 -13.54 1.16
CA ASP A 37 6.59 -13.13 1.36
C ASP A 37 6.89 -11.68 0.92
N TYR A 38 5.89 -10.95 0.44
CA TYR A 38 6.10 -9.57 -0.03
C TYR A 38 6.32 -8.60 1.14
N PRO A 39 7.23 -7.61 1.03
CA PRO A 39 7.62 -6.74 2.14
C PRO A 39 6.47 -6.05 2.85
N THR A 40 5.48 -5.54 2.10
CA THR A 40 4.33 -4.86 2.69
C THR A 40 3.41 -5.82 3.44
N VAL A 41 3.24 -7.05 2.95
CA VAL A 41 2.48 -8.11 3.64
C VAL A 41 3.15 -8.46 4.97
N GLN A 42 4.48 -8.64 4.95
CA GLN A 42 5.25 -8.93 6.16
C GLN A 42 5.20 -7.77 7.18
N ALA A 43 5.17 -6.53 6.69
CA ALA A 43 4.99 -5.36 7.56
C ALA A 43 3.62 -5.33 8.25
N VAL A 44 2.55 -5.71 7.55
CA VAL A 44 1.21 -5.81 8.17
C VAL A 44 1.14 -6.98 9.16
N ARG A 45 1.88 -8.07 8.93
CA ARG A 45 2.03 -9.15 9.92
C ARG A 45 2.77 -8.68 11.17
N GLN A 46 3.89 -7.97 11.00
CA GLN A 46 4.63 -7.35 12.10
C GLN A 46 3.75 -6.37 12.90
N PHE A 47 3.01 -5.50 12.21
CA PHE A 47 2.00 -4.65 12.83
C PHE A 47 1.02 -5.46 13.68
N GLY A 48 0.51 -6.57 13.15
CA GLY A 48 -0.43 -7.44 13.86
C GLY A 48 0.16 -8.06 15.13
N GLU A 49 1.43 -8.48 15.10
CA GLU A 49 2.13 -8.99 16.29
C GLU A 49 2.32 -7.90 17.35
N LEU A 50 2.67 -6.68 16.97
CA LEU A 50 2.78 -5.54 17.89
C LEU A 50 1.44 -5.23 18.55
N VAL A 51 0.35 -5.21 17.77
CA VAL A 51 -1.01 -4.98 18.29
C VAL A 51 -1.40 -6.08 19.26
N LYS A 52 -1.19 -7.34 18.91
CA LYS A 52 -1.48 -8.49 19.78
C LYS A 52 -0.74 -8.41 21.11
N GLN A 53 0.54 -8.09 21.07
CA GLN A 53 1.37 -7.94 22.27
C GLN A 53 0.88 -6.81 23.17
N ARG A 54 0.61 -5.64 22.61
CA ARG A 54 0.21 -4.42 23.36
C ARG A 54 -1.22 -4.50 23.90
N THR A 55 -2.06 -5.32 23.29
CA THR A 55 -3.43 -5.56 23.76
C THR A 55 -3.59 -6.83 24.59
N ASN A 56 -2.49 -7.52 24.95
CA ASN A 56 -2.52 -8.81 25.63
C ASN A 56 -3.44 -9.84 24.93
N GLY A 57 -3.41 -9.84 23.59
CA GLY A 57 -4.20 -10.74 22.75
C GLY A 57 -5.69 -10.36 22.59
N ARG A 58 -6.14 -9.24 23.12
CA ARG A 58 -7.54 -8.77 22.93
C ARG A 58 -7.84 -8.42 21.46
N ILE A 59 -6.83 -7.91 20.73
CA ILE A 59 -6.93 -7.59 19.32
C ILE A 59 -5.86 -8.39 18.58
N THR A 60 -6.28 -9.08 17.53
CA THR A 60 -5.40 -9.81 16.62
C THR A 60 -5.63 -9.34 15.20
N VAL A 61 -4.61 -9.47 14.34
CA VAL A 61 -4.72 -9.13 12.92
C VAL A 61 -4.47 -10.37 12.09
N LYS A 62 -5.41 -10.67 11.19
CA LYS A 62 -5.29 -11.76 10.24
C LYS A 62 -5.13 -11.21 8.82
N VAL A 63 -3.98 -11.48 8.21
CA VAL A 63 -3.67 -11.01 6.85
C VAL A 63 -4.05 -12.07 5.82
N TYR A 64 -4.83 -11.67 4.83
CA TYR A 64 -5.23 -12.45 3.68
C TYR A 64 -4.43 -11.93 2.47
N ALA A 65 -3.33 -12.60 2.18
CA ALA A 65 -2.41 -12.26 1.10
C ALA A 65 -2.84 -12.86 -0.25
N GLY A 66 -2.15 -12.47 -1.34
CA GLY A 66 -2.31 -13.07 -2.67
C GLY A 66 -3.65 -12.80 -3.33
N GLY A 67 -4.35 -11.72 -2.95
CA GLY A 67 -5.65 -11.40 -3.52
C GLY A 67 -6.77 -12.36 -3.08
N ALA A 68 -6.60 -13.07 -1.96
CA ALA A 68 -7.56 -14.07 -1.47
C ALA A 68 -8.95 -13.49 -1.17
N LEU A 69 -9.07 -12.18 -0.96
CA LEU A 69 -10.34 -11.47 -0.72
C LEU A 69 -10.76 -10.56 -1.88
N GLY A 70 -10.17 -10.72 -3.05
CA GLY A 70 -10.43 -9.94 -4.25
C GLY A 70 -9.25 -9.04 -4.65
N ASN A 71 -9.45 -8.21 -5.67
CA ASN A 71 -8.48 -7.20 -6.09
C ASN A 71 -8.44 -6.00 -5.14
N GLU A 72 -7.64 -4.95 -5.45
CA GLU A 72 -7.54 -3.77 -4.58
C GLU A 72 -8.86 -3.00 -4.46
N ASP A 73 -9.59 -2.80 -5.55
CA ASP A 73 -10.86 -2.09 -5.53
C ASP A 73 -11.91 -2.84 -4.70
N ASP A 74 -11.97 -4.19 -4.83
CA ASP A 74 -12.83 -5.04 -3.99
C ASP A 74 -12.49 -4.88 -2.49
N SER A 75 -11.19 -4.87 -2.17
CA SER A 75 -10.70 -4.73 -0.80
C SER A 75 -11.01 -3.34 -0.23
N ILE A 76 -10.85 -2.28 -1.02
CA ILE A 76 -11.17 -0.91 -0.64
C ILE A 76 -12.67 -0.77 -0.32
N GLU A 77 -13.55 -1.30 -1.18
CA GLU A 77 -15.00 -1.26 -0.93
C GLU A 77 -15.38 -2.07 0.32
N GLN A 78 -14.79 -3.24 0.53
CA GLN A 78 -15.03 -4.03 1.74
C GLN A 78 -14.58 -3.29 3.02
N VAL A 79 -13.45 -2.58 2.98
CA VAL A 79 -12.99 -1.72 4.09
C VAL A 79 -13.95 -0.57 4.32
N LYS A 80 -14.38 0.13 3.25
CA LYS A 80 -15.32 1.25 3.32
C LYS A 80 -16.67 0.84 3.95
N MET A 81 -17.16 -0.33 3.58
CA MET A 81 -18.40 -0.89 4.13
C MET A 81 -18.24 -1.43 5.55
N GLY A 82 -17.02 -1.64 6.02
CA GLY A 82 -16.70 -2.24 7.32
C GLY A 82 -16.81 -3.77 7.32
N ALA A 83 -16.84 -4.42 6.17
CA ALA A 83 -16.76 -5.88 6.05
C ALA A 83 -15.34 -6.39 6.32
N LEU A 84 -14.32 -5.61 5.93
CA LEU A 84 -12.93 -5.75 6.36
C LEU A 84 -12.55 -4.63 7.32
N ALA A 85 -11.66 -4.92 8.25
CA ALA A 85 -11.08 -3.90 9.11
C ALA A 85 -10.05 -3.06 8.37
N MET A 86 -9.22 -3.70 7.55
CA MET A 86 -8.03 -3.08 6.95
C MET A 86 -7.74 -3.67 5.57
N ALA A 87 -6.97 -2.91 4.79
CA ALA A 87 -6.27 -3.39 3.62
C ALA A 87 -4.95 -2.63 3.44
N ARG A 88 -3.93 -3.29 2.88
CA ARG A 88 -2.80 -2.59 2.30
C ARG A 88 -3.10 -2.41 0.81
N VAL A 89 -3.06 -1.17 0.35
CA VAL A 89 -3.40 -0.81 -1.02
C VAL A 89 -2.41 0.20 -1.59
N SER A 90 -2.25 0.21 -2.91
CA SER A 90 -1.52 1.29 -3.58
C SER A 90 -2.27 2.62 -3.42
N SER A 91 -1.54 3.71 -3.18
CA SER A 91 -2.17 5.04 -3.18
C SER A 91 -2.85 5.36 -4.52
N ALA A 92 -2.41 4.73 -5.62
CA ALA A 92 -3.05 4.87 -6.93
C ALA A 92 -4.49 4.38 -6.94
N ALA A 93 -4.81 3.28 -6.26
CA ALA A 93 -6.18 2.80 -6.13
C ALA A 93 -7.09 3.75 -5.32
N MET A 94 -6.48 4.63 -4.52
CA MET A 94 -7.20 5.64 -3.74
C MET A 94 -7.40 6.98 -4.48
N HIS A 95 -6.73 7.21 -5.61
CA HIS A 95 -6.71 8.50 -6.31
C HIS A 95 -8.10 9.05 -6.66
N ASN A 96 -9.03 8.18 -7.03
CA ASN A 96 -10.39 8.57 -7.42
C ASN A 96 -11.35 8.68 -6.22
N ILE A 97 -10.92 8.20 -5.05
CA ILE A 97 -11.69 8.17 -3.80
C ILE A 97 -11.23 9.30 -2.87
N CYS A 98 -9.92 9.44 -2.70
CA CYS A 98 -9.26 10.42 -1.85
C CYS A 98 -8.23 11.19 -2.69
N GLN A 99 -8.65 12.27 -3.32
CA GLN A 99 -7.88 12.96 -4.39
C GLN A 99 -6.50 13.45 -3.93
N THR A 100 -6.33 13.76 -2.64
CA THR A 100 -5.05 14.22 -2.09
C THR A 100 -3.95 13.15 -2.19
N THR A 101 -4.33 11.86 -2.25
CA THR A 101 -3.39 10.74 -2.44
C THR A 101 -2.72 10.74 -3.81
N ARG A 102 -3.21 11.53 -4.77
CA ARG A 102 -2.55 11.74 -6.07
C ARG A 102 -1.21 12.46 -5.93
N VAL A 103 -1.10 13.37 -4.96
CA VAL A 103 0.07 14.24 -4.84
C VAL A 103 1.37 13.46 -4.67
N PRO A 104 1.50 12.50 -3.73
CA PRO A 104 2.73 11.70 -3.62
C PRO A 104 2.98 10.74 -4.80
N SER A 105 2.03 10.63 -5.73
CA SER A 105 2.19 9.81 -6.95
C SER A 105 2.44 10.63 -8.21
N LEU A 106 2.55 11.97 -8.09
CA LEU A 106 2.87 12.83 -9.23
C LEU A 106 4.21 12.44 -9.86
N PRO A 107 4.30 12.43 -11.21
CA PRO A 107 5.49 11.99 -11.88
C PRO A 107 6.68 12.89 -11.57
N PHE A 108 7.85 12.27 -11.30
CA PHE A 108 9.13 12.94 -11.01
C PHE A 108 9.06 13.96 -9.85
N LEU A 109 8.10 13.83 -8.92
CA LEU A 109 7.97 14.75 -7.79
C LEU A 109 9.12 14.58 -6.79
N PHE A 110 9.50 13.35 -6.50
CA PHE A 110 10.54 13.05 -5.52
C PHE A 110 11.91 12.95 -6.17
N ARG A 111 12.91 13.57 -5.53
CA ARG A 111 14.30 13.57 -5.98
C ARG A 111 15.01 12.25 -5.68
N SER A 112 14.60 11.57 -4.61
CA SER A 112 15.15 10.28 -4.16
C SER A 112 14.19 9.57 -3.23
N LYS A 113 14.52 8.33 -2.88
CA LYS A 113 13.82 7.54 -1.88
C LYS A 113 13.86 8.22 -0.49
N GLU A 114 14.99 8.78 -0.12
CA GLU A 114 15.16 9.50 1.17
C GLU A 114 14.27 10.74 1.21
N HIS A 115 14.13 11.46 0.09
CA HIS A 115 13.20 12.58 0.00
C HIS A 115 11.75 12.12 0.19
N LEU A 116 11.34 11.03 -0.47
CA LEU A 116 10.02 10.42 -0.28
C LEU A 116 9.78 10.09 1.20
N HIS A 117 10.75 9.41 1.85
CA HIS A 117 10.64 9.03 3.26
C HIS A 117 10.47 10.24 4.17
N LYS A 118 11.31 11.29 4.00
CA LYS A 118 11.19 12.51 4.81
C LYS A 118 9.82 13.16 4.68
N VAL A 119 9.25 13.18 3.48
CA VAL A 119 7.92 13.74 3.24
C VAL A 119 6.83 12.89 3.89
N LEU A 120 6.84 11.57 3.66
CA LEU A 120 5.79 10.68 4.17
C LEU A 120 5.82 10.52 5.69
N ASP A 121 7.00 10.65 6.32
CA ASP A 121 7.17 10.59 7.77
C ASP A 121 6.87 11.92 8.47
N SER A 122 6.65 12.99 7.71
CA SER A 122 6.36 14.33 8.23
C SER A 122 4.85 14.58 8.39
N GLU A 123 4.52 15.77 8.90
CA GLU A 123 3.13 16.26 8.96
C GLU A 123 2.44 16.28 7.59
N ILE A 124 3.21 16.40 6.50
CA ILE A 124 2.68 16.34 5.12
C ILE A 124 2.08 14.96 4.86
N GLY A 125 2.81 13.90 5.18
CA GLY A 125 2.32 12.52 5.04
C GLY A 125 1.10 12.25 5.91
N GLU A 126 1.09 12.73 7.16
CA GLU A 126 -0.06 12.62 8.07
C GLU A 126 -1.28 13.39 7.54
N GLN A 127 -1.09 14.59 7.01
CA GLN A 127 -2.16 15.39 6.40
C GLN A 127 -2.82 14.64 5.25
N ILE A 128 -2.03 14.00 4.38
CA ILE A 128 -2.55 13.23 3.25
C ILE A 128 -3.33 12.01 3.75
N LEU A 129 -2.80 11.23 4.71
CA LEU A 129 -3.53 10.10 5.30
C LEU A 129 -4.86 10.53 5.90
N LYS A 130 -4.87 11.62 6.67
CA LYS A 130 -6.06 12.16 7.32
C LYS A 130 -7.12 12.64 6.33
N SER A 131 -6.73 13.13 5.16
CA SER A 131 -7.68 13.61 4.15
C SER A 131 -8.64 12.54 3.66
N CYS A 132 -8.31 11.26 3.82
CA CYS A 132 -9.14 10.14 3.43
C CYS A 132 -10.25 9.80 4.45
N GLU A 133 -10.26 10.42 5.63
CA GLU A 133 -11.28 10.16 6.65
C GLU A 133 -12.69 10.54 6.17
N ALA A 134 -12.81 11.62 5.39
CA ALA A 134 -14.08 12.04 4.79
C ALA A 134 -14.63 11.02 3.78
N ALA A 135 -13.76 10.20 3.18
CA ALA A 135 -14.12 9.12 2.27
C ALA A 135 -14.42 7.78 2.98
N GLY A 136 -14.28 7.74 4.31
CA GLY A 136 -14.58 6.56 5.13
C GLY A 136 -13.35 5.69 5.48
N PHE A 137 -12.14 6.24 5.36
CA PHE A 137 -10.89 5.52 5.60
C PHE A 137 -10.01 6.24 6.62
N VAL A 138 -9.42 5.52 7.55
CA VAL A 138 -8.35 6.00 8.41
C VAL A 138 -7.03 5.48 7.87
N GLY A 139 -6.17 6.37 7.39
CA GLY A 139 -4.81 6.00 7.00
C GLY A 139 -3.95 5.78 8.25
N LEU A 140 -3.26 4.64 8.32
CA LEU A 140 -2.42 4.26 9.46
C LEU A 140 -0.94 4.43 9.19
N ALA A 141 -0.47 4.08 8.00
CA ALA A 141 0.94 4.14 7.63
C ALA A 141 1.11 4.31 6.12
N TRP A 142 2.28 4.83 5.75
CA TRP A 142 2.84 4.78 4.41
C TRP A 142 3.90 3.70 4.34
N TYR A 143 3.83 2.87 3.29
CA TYR A 143 4.84 1.89 2.96
C TYR A 143 5.47 2.20 1.61
N ASP A 144 6.66 1.65 1.36
CA ASP A 144 7.35 1.86 0.10
C ASP A 144 6.77 0.99 -1.02
N SER A 145 6.97 1.49 -2.23
CA SER A 145 6.74 0.76 -3.48
C SER A 145 7.88 1.01 -4.48
N GLY A 146 8.95 1.67 -4.03
CA GLY A 146 10.09 2.02 -4.88
C GLY A 146 9.72 2.85 -6.10
N SER A 147 10.69 2.98 -7.01
CA SER A 147 10.45 3.62 -8.31
C SER A 147 9.78 2.68 -9.28
N ARG A 148 8.81 3.21 -10.02
CA ARG A 148 8.10 2.48 -11.06
C ARG A 148 8.70 2.79 -12.42
N SER A 149 8.92 1.75 -13.20
CA SER A 149 9.51 1.79 -14.54
C SER A 149 8.69 1.00 -15.53
N MET A 150 8.77 1.35 -16.82
CA MET A 150 8.06 0.65 -17.89
C MET A 150 8.76 -0.64 -18.28
N TYR A 151 7.99 -1.66 -18.61
CA TYR A 151 8.51 -2.89 -19.22
C TYR A 151 7.63 -3.34 -20.38
N THR A 152 8.28 -3.88 -21.42
CA THR A 152 7.65 -4.18 -22.70
C THR A 152 7.95 -5.62 -23.16
N ARG A 153 7.06 -6.13 -24.03
CA ARG A 153 7.13 -7.48 -24.58
C ARG A 153 8.17 -7.60 -25.70
N ASN A 154 8.12 -6.71 -26.68
CA ASN A 154 8.72 -6.96 -27.99
C ASN A 154 9.97 -6.10 -28.29
N LYS A 155 10.04 -4.88 -27.78
CA LYS A 155 11.13 -3.94 -28.03
C LYS A 155 11.35 -3.04 -26.82
N PRO A 156 12.61 -2.62 -26.57
CA PRO A 156 12.91 -1.70 -25.48
C PRO A 156 12.33 -0.31 -25.73
N ILE A 157 11.96 0.38 -24.64
CA ILE A 157 11.73 1.82 -24.63
C ILE A 157 13.07 2.48 -24.24
N LYS A 158 13.63 3.31 -25.10
CA LYS A 158 14.84 4.10 -24.85
C LYS A 158 14.55 5.60 -24.82
N THR A 159 13.57 6.01 -25.61
CA THR A 159 13.14 7.40 -25.75
C THR A 159 11.62 7.49 -25.60
N LEU A 160 11.11 8.69 -25.39
CA LEU A 160 9.67 8.96 -25.35
C LEU A 160 8.96 8.48 -26.63
N ALA A 161 9.62 8.60 -27.79
CA ALA A 161 9.04 8.15 -29.07
C ALA A 161 8.76 6.64 -29.12
N ASP A 162 9.51 5.84 -28.37
CA ASP A 162 9.32 4.38 -28.32
C ASP A 162 8.06 3.97 -27.54
N ALA A 163 7.56 4.83 -26.67
CA ALA A 163 6.30 4.61 -25.92
C ALA A 163 5.06 4.94 -26.76
N LYS A 164 5.24 5.71 -27.87
CA LYS A 164 4.13 6.21 -28.67
C LYS A 164 3.31 5.05 -29.28
N GLY A 165 2.00 5.09 -29.04
CA GLY A 165 1.02 4.16 -29.57
C GLY A 165 1.02 2.78 -28.91
N LEU A 166 1.94 2.48 -27.97
CA LEU A 166 1.89 1.25 -27.22
C LEU A 166 0.65 1.18 -26.32
N LYS A 167 0.01 0.01 -26.25
CA LYS A 167 -1.02 -0.29 -25.26
C LYS A 167 -0.31 -0.59 -23.93
N ILE A 168 -0.38 0.33 -23.00
CA ILE A 168 0.35 0.23 -21.72
C ILE A 168 -0.65 0.04 -20.59
N ARG A 169 -0.55 -1.10 -19.91
CA ARG A 169 -1.34 -1.32 -18.70
C ARG A 169 -0.90 -0.36 -17.60
N VAL A 170 -1.88 0.21 -16.92
CA VAL A 170 -1.71 1.04 -15.72
C VAL A 170 -2.61 0.58 -14.59
N GLN A 171 -2.36 1.08 -13.38
CA GLN A 171 -3.29 0.94 -12.27
C GLN A 171 -4.59 1.70 -12.56
N GLN A 172 -5.69 1.35 -11.89
CA GLN A 172 -7.02 1.94 -12.07
C GLN A 172 -7.09 3.34 -11.47
N SER A 173 -6.31 4.26 -12.03
CA SER A 173 -6.13 5.64 -11.60
C SER A 173 -6.13 6.58 -12.81
N ASP A 174 -6.89 7.65 -12.72
CA ASP A 174 -6.92 8.70 -13.73
C ASP A 174 -5.56 9.42 -13.88
N LEU A 175 -4.80 9.56 -12.79
CA LEU A 175 -3.42 10.07 -12.84
C LEU A 175 -2.51 9.12 -13.64
N SER A 176 -2.59 7.80 -13.40
CA SER A 176 -1.78 6.82 -14.12
C SER A 176 -2.14 6.78 -15.62
N VAL A 177 -3.41 6.92 -15.95
CA VAL A 177 -3.88 7.06 -17.33
C VAL A 177 -3.26 8.29 -17.97
N ALA A 178 -3.36 9.44 -17.33
CA ALA A 178 -2.84 10.70 -17.87
C ALA A 178 -1.30 10.68 -18.04
N MET A 179 -0.55 10.01 -17.16
CA MET A 179 0.89 9.85 -17.33
C MET A 179 1.24 9.10 -18.61
N VAL A 180 0.58 7.98 -18.88
CA VAL A 180 0.81 7.20 -20.11
C VAL A 180 0.37 7.96 -21.34
N GLU A 181 -0.77 8.65 -21.31
CA GLU A 181 -1.23 9.51 -22.41
C GLU A 181 -0.23 10.64 -22.71
N ALA A 182 0.31 11.26 -21.65
CA ALA A 182 1.35 12.31 -21.81
C ALA A 182 2.66 11.77 -22.44
N MET A 183 2.94 10.48 -22.27
CA MET A 183 4.06 9.80 -22.95
C MET A 183 3.72 9.37 -24.39
N GLY A 184 2.48 9.61 -24.85
CA GLY A 184 2.01 9.23 -26.18
C GLY A 184 1.56 7.77 -26.30
N GLY A 185 1.48 7.04 -25.19
CA GLY A 185 0.94 5.68 -25.12
C GLY A 185 -0.59 5.65 -25.01
N ASN A 186 -1.15 4.47 -25.17
CA ASN A 186 -2.57 4.18 -24.95
C ASN A 186 -2.73 3.46 -23.62
N ALA A 187 -3.25 4.15 -22.61
CA ALA A 187 -3.41 3.59 -21.27
C ALA A 187 -4.54 2.55 -21.23
N THR A 188 -4.30 1.44 -20.58
CA THR A 188 -5.27 0.36 -20.35
C THR A 188 -5.35 0.05 -18.85
N PRO A 189 -6.26 0.69 -18.10
CA PRO A 189 -6.42 0.41 -16.68
C PRO A 189 -6.94 -1.00 -16.44
N MET A 190 -6.27 -1.75 -15.55
CA MET A 190 -6.72 -3.09 -15.14
C MET A 190 -6.10 -3.52 -13.81
N PRO A 191 -6.76 -4.43 -13.04
CA PRO A 191 -6.22 -4.99 -11.81
C PRO A 191 -4.88 -5.72 -12.02
N MET A 192 -4.05 -5.79 -10.96
CA MET A 192 -2.73 -6.42 -11.00
C MET A 192 -2.77 -7.89 -11.46
N GLY A 193 -3.77 -8.64 -11.00
CA GLY A 193 -3.90 -10.07 -11.31
C GLY A 193 -4.14 -10.41 -12.79
N GLU A 194 -4.55 -9.42 -13.60
CA GLU A 194 -4.83 -9.62 -15.03
C GLU A 194 -3.62 -9.32 -15.92
N VAL A 195 -2.58 -8.68 -15.38
CA VAL A 195 -1.47 -8.11 -16.17
C VAL A 195 -0.63 -9.19 -16.87
N TYR A 196 -0.28 -10.26 -16.17
CA TYR A 196 0.51 -11.36 -16.75
C TYR A 196 -0.17 -11.92 -18.01
N THR A 197 -1.45 -12.27 -17.90
CA THR A 197 -2.22 -12.83 -19.03
C THR A 197 -2.37 -11.81 -20.15
N SER A 198 -2.61 -10.55 -19.84
CA SER A 198 -2.75 -9.47 -20.83
C SER A 198 -1.46 -9.20 -21.58
N LEU A 199 -0.31 -9.23 -20.91
CA LEU A 199 1.00 -9.20 -21.55
C LEU A 199 1.23 -10.45 -22.41
N LYS A 200 0.98 -11.65 -21.88
CA LYS A 200 1.20 -12.92 -22.57
C LYS A 200 0.40 -13.01 -23.87
N THR A 201 -0.85 -12.63 -23.86
CA THR A 201 -1.75 -12.70 -25.02
C THR A 201 -1.58 -11.53 -26.00
N GLY A 202 -0.93 -10.43 -25.59
CA GLY A 202 -0.80 -9.22 -26.41
C GLY A 202 -2.01 -8.29 -26.37
N LEU A 203 -2.88 -8.46 -25.38
CA LEU A 203 -3.93 -7.47 -25.10
C LEU A 203 -3.30 -6.11 -24.78
N VAL A 204 -2.17 -6.12 -24.06
CA VAL A 204 -1.30 -4.96 -23.84
C VAL A 204 0.13 -5.26 -24.31
N ASP A 205 0.85 -4.23 -24.74
CA ASP A 205 2.23 -4.29 -25.23
C ASP A 205 3.24 -4.10 -24.10
N ALA A 206 2.82 -3.41 -23.05
CA ALA A 206 3.66 -2.97 -21.94
C ALA A 206 2.84 -2.84 -20.65
N ALA A 207 3.57 -2.74 -19.56
CA ALA A 207 3.06 -2.30 -18.26
C ALA A 207 4.15 -1.50 -17.53
N GLU A 208 3.87 -1.04 -16.32
CA GLU A 208 4.80 -0.32 -15.47
C GLU A 208 4.68 -0.80 -14.04
N ASN A 209 5.81 -0.94 -13.35
CA ASN A 209 5.88 -1.28 -11.92
C ASN A 209 7.33 -1.23 -11.42
N ASN A 210 7.51 -1.52 -10.12
CA ASN A 210 8.79 -1.70 -9.45
C ASN A 210 9.34 -3.14 -9.67
N TYR A 211 10.62 -3.37 -9.34
CA TYR A 211 11.26 -4.68 -9.48
C TYR A 211 10.59 -5.78 -8.65
N PRO A 212 10.26 -5.60 -7.35
CA PRO A 212 9.57 -6.62 -6.57
C PRO A 212 8.24 -7.10 -7.18
N SER A 213 7.43 -6.19 -7.69
CA SER A 213 6.16 -6.54 -8.33
C SER A 213 6.36 -7.18 -9.71
N TYR A 214 7.32 -6.67 -10.50
CA TYR A 214 7.68 -7.24 -11.80
C TYR A 214 8.17 -8.68 -11.67
N GLU A 215 8.94 -8.98 -10.60
CA GLU A 215 9.43 -10.32 -10.29
C GLU A 215 8.32 -11.20 -9.71
N SER A 216 7.64 -10.77 -8.64
CA SER A 216 6.69 -11.61 -7.91
C SER A 216 5.43 -11.95 -8.71
N ALA A 217 5.02 -11.11 -9.66
CA ALA A 217 3.92 -11.36 -10.59
C ALA A 217 4.38 -12.03 -11.90
N HIS A 218 5.66 -12.45 -12.00
CA HIS A 218 6.23 -13.13 -13.15
C HIS A 218 6.16 -12.35 -14.48
N HIS A 219 5.95 -11.04 -14.44
CA HIS A 219 5.83 -10.23 -15.65
C HIS A 219 7.10 -10.28 -16.51
N TYR A 220 8.27 -10.50 -15.90
CA TYR A 220 9.56 -10.66 -16.58
C TYR A 220 9.61 -11.84 -17.55
N GLU A 221 8.76 -12.86 -17.38
CA GLU A 221 8.70 -14.00 -18.30
C GLU A 221 8.10 -13.62 -19.66
N VAL A 222 7.20 -12.63 -19.67
CA VAL A 222 6.39 -12.25 -20.84
C VAL A 222 6.69 -10.84 -21.36
N ALA A 223 7.43 -10.02 -20.61
CA ALA A 223 7.82 -8.65 -20.97
C ALA A 223 9.25 -8.38 -20.49
N LYS A 224 10.24 -8.71 -21.32
CA LYS A 224 11.65 -8.81 -20.93
C LYS A 224 12.45 -7.51 -20.96
N TYR A 225 11.91 -6.43 -21.53
CA TYR A 225 12.62 -5.17 -21.63
C TYR A 225 12.15 -4.25 -20.51
N TYR A 226 12.98 -4.05 -19.49
CA TYR A 226 12.69 -3.19 -18.35
C TYR A 226 13.42 -1.85 -18.51
N ALA A 227 12.68 -0.81 -18.87
CA ALA A 227 13.22 0.54 -19.17
C ALA A 227 13.16 1.41 -17.91
N LEU A 228 14.34 1.90 -17.47
CA LEU A 228 14.51 2.67 -16.23
C LEU A 228 13.90 4.08 -16.34
N THR A 229 12.64 4.17 -16.65
CA THR A 229 11.91 5.45 -16.71
C THR A 229 11.81 6.11 -15.34
N GLU A 230 11.67 5.33 -14.28
CA GLU A 230 11.57 5.79 -12.88
C GLU A 230 10.64 6.99 -12.75
N HIS A 231 9.52 6.93 -13.47
CA HIS A 231 8.66 8.07 -13.73
C HIS A 231 7.77 8.44 -12.52
N THR A 232 7.61 7.56 -11.56
CA THR A 232 6.89 7.84 -10.31
C THR A 232 7.35 6.93 -9.17
N MET A 233 7.18 7.41 -7.93
CA MET A 233 7.29 6.64 -6.70
C MET A 233 5.92 6.63 -6.03
N THR A 234 5.05 5.74 -6.45
CA THR A 234 3.67 5.63 -5.92
C THR A 234 3.68 4.86 -4.60
N PRO A 235 3.51 5.49 -3.42
CA PRO A 235 3.60 4.79 -2.15
C PRO A 235 2.37 3.90 -1.89
N GLU A 236 2.52 3.00 -0.94
CA GLU A 236 1.46 2.11 -0.45
C GLU A 236 0.85 2.66 0.83
N MET A 237 -0.42 2.37 1.06
CA MET A 237 -1.17 2.81 2.23
C MET A 237 -1.67 1.61 3.03
N LEU A 238 -1.51 1.63 4.35
CA LEU A 238 -2.28 0.79 5.25
C LEU A 238 -3.53 1.57 5.65
N ILE A 239 -4.68 1.17 5.11
CA ILE A 239 -5.98 1.80 5.38
C ILE A 239 -6.81 0.99 6.35
N PHE A 240 -7.59 1.67 7.17
CA PHE A 240 -8.51 1.09 8.14
C PHE A 240 -9.94 1.59 7.89
N SER A 241 -10.94 0.75 8.11
CA SER A 241 -12.36 1.13 8.03
C SER A 241 -12.71 2.16 9.09
N LYS A 242 -13.12 3.36 8.66
CA LYS A 242 -13.59 4.38 9.62
C LYS A 242 -14.78 3.90 10.44
N ARG A 243 -15.67 3.10 9.85
CA ARG A 243 -16.82 2.50 10.56
C ARG A 243 -16.43 1.56 11.70
N GLN A 244 -15.33 0.82 11.53
CA GLN A 244 -14.81 -0.04 12.61
C GLN A 244 -13.94 0.76 13.57
N TRP A 245 -13.14 1.72 13.04
CA TRP A 245 -12.28 2.59 13.82
C TRP A 245 -13.02 3.37 14.90
N ASP A 246 -14.17 3.96 14.54
CA ASP A 246 -14.98 4.78 15.44
C ASP A 246 -15.62 3.96 16.59
N LYS A 247 -15.57 2.63 16.53
CA LYS A 247 -16.02 1.72 17.60
C LYS A 247 -14.90 1.31 18.55
N LEU A 248 -13.64 1.59 18.20
CA LEU A 248 -12.49 1.26 19.04
C LEU A 248 -12.37 2.28 20.18
N SER A 249 -11.84 1.82 21.32
CA SER A 249 -11.46 2.74 22.40
C SER A 249 -10.31 3.67 21.95
N ALA A 250 -10.19 4.82 22.60
CA ALA A 250 -9.08 5.74 22.33
C ALA A 250 -7.70 5.07 22.54
N ASP A 251 -7.59 4.20 23.53
CA ASP A 251 -6.36 3.44 23.81
C ASP A 251 -6.06 2.44 22.70
N ASP A 252 -7.07 1.71 22.19
CA ASP A 252 -6.86 0.79 21.07
C ASP A 252 -6.49 1.53 19.78
N GLN A 253 -7.14 2.66 19.51
CA GLN A 253 -6.77 3.53 18.38
C GLN A 253 -5.32 4.01 18.48
N LYS A 254 -4.88 4.40 19.67
CA LYS A 254 -3.49 4.80 19.93
C LYS A 254 -2.52 3.65 19.69
N ILE A 255 -2.81 2.46 20.23
CA ILE A 255 -1.99 1.25 20.03
C ILE A 255 -1.85 0.93 18.54
N LEU A 256 -2.95 0.97 17.78
CA LEU A 256 -2.94 0.69 16.34
C LEU A 256 -2.08 1.72 15.57
N ARG A 257 -2.21 3.01 15.87
CA ARG A 257 -1.38 4.04 15.22
C ARG A 257 0.11 3.88 15.54
N GLU A 258 0.46 3.61 16.79
CA GLU A 258 1.85 3.41 17.20
C GLU A 258 2.44 2.15 16.56
N ALA A 259 1.71 1.03 16.56
CA ALA A 259 2.15 -0.21 15.93
C ALA A 259 2.33 -0.04 14.40
N ALA A 260 1.45 0.71 13.75
CA ALA A 260 1.57 0.99 12.32
C ALA A 260 2.82 1.82 12.01
N ARG A 261 3.10 2.87 12.77
CA ARG A 261 4.34 3.66 12.61
C ARG A 261 5.60 2.81 12.82
N GLU A 262 5.59 1.93 13.82
CA GLU A 262 6.73 1.06 14.12
C GLU A 262 6.97 0.00 13.05
N SER A 263 5.93 -0.42 12.32
CA SER A 263 6.09 -1.36 11.21
C SER A 263 6.78 -0.75 9.98
N VAL A 264 6.80 0.58 9.84
CA VAL A 264 7.38 1.26 8.67
C VAL A 264 8.87 1.00 8.50
N PRO A 265 9.75 1.22 9.50
CA PRO A 265 11.19 0.94 9.34
C PRO A 265 11.47 -0.54 9.07
N TYR A 266 10.68 -1.46 9.64
CA TYR A 266 10.78 -2.88 9.33
C TYR A 266 10.46 -3.15 7.86
N MET A 267 9.38 -2.58 7.35
CA MET A 267 8.99 -2.69 5.94
C MET A 267 10.08 -2.17 5.02
N ARG A 268 10.64 -0.97 5.28
CA ARG A 268 11.69 -0.36 4.46
C ARG A 268 12.94 -1.22 4.37
N LYS A 269 13.35 -1.83 5.48
CA LYS A 269 14.46 -2.79 5.48
C LYS A 269 14.17 -3.97 4.55
N LEU A 270 13.01 -4.59 4.67
CA LEU A 270 12.62 -5.70 3.80
C LEU A 270 12.49 -5.27 2.35
N TRP A 271 12.05 -4.04 2.10
CA TRP A 271 11.93 -3.49 0.76
C TRP A 271 13.28 -3.38 0.06
N ASP A 272 14.27 -2.80 0.73
CA ASP A 272 15.62 -2.63 0.19
C ASP A 272 16.25 -3.97 -0.18
N GLU A 273 16.11 -4.97 0.69
CA GLU A 273 16.58 -6.33 0.45
C GLU A 273 15.85 -6.99 -0.73
N ARG A 274 14.52 -6.82 -0.80
CA ARG A 274 13.69 -7.41 -1.86
C ARG A 274 13.95 -6.77 -3.21
N GLU A 275 14.09 -5.45 -3.28
CA GLU A 275 14.34 -4.72 -4.53
C GLU A 275 15.63 -5.18 -5.21
N GLN A 276 16.72 -5.29 -4.43
CA GLN A 276 18.01 -5.81 -4.92
C GLN A 276 17.90 -7.26 -5.38
N LYS A 277 17.24 -8.11 -4.58
CA LYS A 277 17.03 -9.53 -4.91
C LYS A 277 16.21 -9.69 -6.18
N SER A 278 15.10 -8.96 -6.31
CA SER A 278 14.21 -9.05 -7.46
C SER A 278 14.90 -8.61 -8.74
N ARG A 279 15.69 -7.52 -8.70
CA ARG A 279 16.51 -7.08 -9.81
C ARG A 279 17.46 -8.19 -10.27
N ALA A 280 18.22 -8.78 -9.36
CA ALA A 280 19.16 -9.85 -9.69
C ALA A 280 18.45 -11.10 -10.28
N VAL A 281 17.26 -11.44 -9.76
CA VAL A 281 16.47 -12.58 -10.26
C VAL A 281 16.02 -12.33 -11.70
N VAL A 282 15.46 -11.17 -12.00
CA VAL A 282 14.94 -10.88 -13.34
C VAL A 282 16.05 -10.70 -14.38
N GLU A 283 17.19 -10.11 -14.02
CA GLU A 283 18.38 -10.03 -14.87
C GLU A 283 18.91 -11.44 -15.20
N LYS A 284 19.03 -12.31 -14.19
CA LYS A 284 19.45 -13.72 -14.39
C LYS A 284 18.47 -14.50 -15.25
N ALA A 285 17.18 -14.18 -15.20
CA ALA A 285 16.13 -14.77 -16.03
C ALA A 285 16.11 -14.20 -17.48
N GLY A 286 16.99 -13.29 -17.81
CA GLY A 286 17.17 -12.74 -19.17
C GLY A 286 16.39 -11.44 -19.43
N SER A 287 15.92 -10.75 -18.38
CA SER A 287 15.40 -9.41 -18.55
C SER A 287 16.53 -8.43 -18.94
N GLN A 288 16.24 -7.59 -19.91
CA GLN A 288 17.16 -6.56 -20.37
C GLN A 288 16.81 -5.24 -19.69
N ILE A 289 17.71 -4.78 -18.82
CA ILE A 289 17.56 -3.47 -18.17
C ILE A 289 18.09 -2.40 -19.12
N VAL A 290 17.23 -1.43 -19.41
CA VAL A 290 17.46 -0.42 -20.45
C VAL A 290 17.47 0.97 -19.84
N GLU A 291 18.59 1.68 -20.03
CA GLU A 291 18.67 3.11 -19.71
C GLU A 291 17.83 3.93 -20.70
N VAL A 292 17.22 5.00 -20.21
CA VAL A 292 16.35 5.88 -20.98
C VAL A 292 16.77 7.35 -20.86
N ASP A 293 16.38 8.16 -21.84
CA ASP A 293 16.43 9.62 -21.74
C ASP A 293 15.32 10.13 -20.79
N LYS A 294 15.58 10.09 -19.48
CA LYS A 294 14.61 10.53 -18.45
C LYS A 294 14.15 11.98 -18.64
N ALA A 295 15.03 12.85 -19.18
CA ALA A 295 14.68 14.26 -19.33
C ALA A 295 13.49 14.44 -20.30
N SER A 296 13.44 13.69 -21.38
CA SER A 296 12.32 13.73 -22.33
C SER A 296 11.00 13.29 -21.70
N PHE A 297 11.04 12.25 -20.85
CA PHE A 297 9.87 11.79 -20.10
C PHE A 297 9.42 12.83 -19.09
N GLN A 298 10.35 13.44 -18.37
CA GLN A 298 10.04 14.47 -17.38
C GLN A 298 9.36 15.70 -17.99
N VAL A 299 9.87 16.19 -19.13
CA VAL A 299 9.26 17.32 -19.86
C VAL A 299 7.84 16.98 -20.32
N ALA A 300 7.61 15.75 -20.76
CA ALA A 300 6.29 15.30 -21.21
C ALA A 300 5.22 15.31 -20.09
N MET A 301 5.62 15.34 -18.81
CA MET A 301 4.67 15.30 -17.68
C MET A 301 4.01 16.64 -17.34
N LYS A 302 4.40 17.75 -18.00
CA LYS A 302 3.76 19.05 -17.72
C LYS A 302 2.23 19.02 -17.80
N PRO A 303 1.57 18.43 -18.83
CA PRO A 303 0.13 18.35 -18.88
C PRO A 303 -0.52 17.61 -17.70
N VAL A 304 0.20 16.64 -17.11
CA VAL A 304 -0.26 15.92 -15.93
C VAL A 304 -0.34 16.86 -14.73
N TYR A 305 0.68 17.65 -14.48
CA TYR A 305 0.66 18.66 -13.42
C TYR A 305 -0.45 19.70 -13.65
N ASP A 306 -0.59 20.21 -14.88
CA ASP A 306 -1.63 21.18 -15.25
C ASP A 306 -3.04 20.64 -14.99
N ARG A 307 -3.26 19.33 -15.19
CA ARG A 307 -4.55 18.65 -14.99
C ARG A 307 -4.86 18.35 -13.51
N PHE A 308 -3.87 17.96 -12.72
CA PHE A 308 -4.10 17.41 -11.38
C PHE A 308 -3.70 18.35 -10.23
N VAL A 309 -2.87 19.37 -10.47
CA VAL A 309 -2.45 20.34 -9.45
C VAL A 309 -3.17 21.67 -9.68
N THR A 310 -4.50 21.66 -9.57
CA THR A 310 -5.35 22.79 -9.96
C THR A 310 -5.78 23.67 -8.79
N THR A 311 -6.03 23.09 -7.61
CA THR A 311 -6.49 23.83 -6.44
C THR A 311 -5.33 24.50 -5.69
N PRO A 312 -5.58 25.61 -4.96
CA PRO A 312 -4.57 26.25 -4.11
C PRO A 312 -3.92 25.26 -3.12
N ASP A 313 -4.74 24.40 -2.50
CA ASP A 313 -4.26 23.42 -1.51
C ASP A 313 -3.31 22.38 -2.13
N MET A 314 -3.63 21.90 -3.35
CA MET A 314 -2.75 20.97 -4.06
C MET A 314 -1.43 21.63 -4.48
N LYS A 315 -1.48 22.89 -4.93
CA LYS A 315 -0.29 23.66 -5.28
C LYS A 315 0.60 23.89 -4.05
N ASP A 316 0.01 24.27 -2.93
CA ASP A 316 0.70 24.45 -1.65
C ASP A 316 1.35 23.13 -1.19
N LEU A 317 0.61 22.01 -1.27
CA LEU A 317 1.11 20.70 -0.90
C LEU A 317 2.32 20.27 -1.76
N VAL A 318 2.25 20.45 -3.07
CA VAL A 318 3.37 20.20 -3.98
C VAL A 318 4.57 21.08 -3.64
N ALA A 319 4.35 22.38 -3.39
CA ALA A 319 5.43 23.29 -3.02
C ALA A 319 6.08 22.89 -1.68
N LYS A 320 5.29 22.51 -0.68
CA LYS A 320 5.79 22.01 0.61
C LYS A 320 6.63 20.74 0.43
N ILE A 321 6.16 19.79 -0.39
CA ILE A 321 6.93 18.56 -0.70
C ILE A 321 8.28 18.92 -1.34
N GLN A 322 8.28 19.78 -2.34
CA GLN A 322 9.51 20.19 -3.03
C GLN A 322 10.49 20.93 -2.13
N ALA A 323 10.01 21.62 -1.10
CA ALA A 323 10.83 22.35 -0.12
C ALA A 323 11.50 21.47 0.94
N VAL A 324 11.05 20.22 1.14
CA VAL A 324 11.69 19.28 2.07
C VAL A 324 13.11 18.97 1.59
N GLN A 325 14.12 19.16 2.46
CA GLN A 325 15.54 18.93 2.16
C GLN A 325 15.98 17.50 2.47
#